data_52c3ac6cb8fa81f5f1b7ea339a4a6bed
#
_entry.id   52c3ac6cb8fa81f5f1b7ea339a4a6bed
#
_cell.length_a   1.000
_cell.length_b   1.000
_cell.length_c   1.000
_cell.angle_alpha   90.00
_cell.angle_beta   90.00
_cell.angle_gamma   90.00
#
_symmetry.space_group_name_H-M   'P 1'
#
loop_
_entity.id
_entity.type
_entity.pdbx_description
1 polymer ?
#
loop_
_entity_poly.entity_id
_entity_poly.type
_entity_poly.pdbx_seq_one_letter_code
_entity_poly.pdbx_strand_id
1 'polypeptide(L)'
;MKDRILNRGGSDHTIMKISDKKVLVTGAGGFIGSHLCEELVKSEARVRAMVRYNSSESHGLLEGLPRELYNRLEIVSGDIRDIDSVTKAVSGCDIVFHLAALIGIPYSYHAPKSYVDTNVVGTLNVMQACRQESVERVIHTSTSEVYGTAMYIPIDEHHPLQGQSPYSASKIAADKIAESYYLSFNLPVVTIRPFNCYGPRQSSRAFIPAMVSQLLSESVIKCGYLAPQRDYTFVKDTVAGFIAAALVPGIEGMTINVGTGKKISMGDLLQRIMSRMDLMKQILPEESRLRPPKSEVMALICDNTRARAFLGWEPGYTLDQGLDEVVSFVKSNSNRYKTDHFVV
;
A
#
# COMPACT_ATOMS: atom_id res chain seq x y z
N MET A 1 3.94 -18.97 -34.56
CA MET A 1 4.85 -17.88 -34.23
C MET A 1 5.24 -18.02 -32.76
N LYS A 2 5.66 -19.22 -32.40
CA LYS A 2 6.28 -19.62 -31.13
C LYS A 2 7.76 -19.74 -31.47
N ASP A 3 8.64 -19.32 -30.61
CA ASP A 3 10.12 -19.37 -30.71
C ASP A 3 10.79 -18.02 -31.06
N ARG A 4 10.77 -17.07 -30.09
CA ARG A 4 11.76 -15.96 -30.02
C ARG A 4 11.86 -15.27 -28.65
N ILE A 5 11.72 -15.98 -27.55
CA ILE A 5 12.06 -15.45 -26.21
C ILE A 5 12.86 -16.52 -25.46
N LEU A 6 14.05 -16.84 -25.91
CA LEU A 6 15.06 -17.57 -25.12
C LEU A 6 16.39 -17.50 -25.91
N ASN A 7 17.10 -16.38 -25.77
CA ASN A 7 18.57 -16.34 -25.80
C ASN A 7 19.05 -14.89 -25.64
N ARG A 8 19.15 -14.41 -24.43
CA ARG A 8 20.06 -13.32 -24.10
C ARG A 8 21.04 -13.88 -23.07
N GLY A 9 22.27 -13.94 -23.52
CA GLY A 9 23.54 -14.23 -22.92
C GLY A 9 23.60 -14.59 -21.45
N GLY A 10 24.29 -15.72 -21.17
CA GLY A 10 24.60 -16.18 -19.82
C GLY A 10 25.35 -15.12 -19.00
N SER A 11 24.66 -14.54 -18.06
CA SER A 11 25.19 -14.07 -16.81
C SER A 11 24.50 -14.92 -15.73
N ASP A 12 25.29 -15.53 -14.89
CA ASP A 12 24.85 -16.21 -13.69
C ASP A 12 24.07 -15.21 -12.83
N HIS A 13 22.77 -15.07 -13.08
CA HIS A 13 21.90 -14.27 -12.24
C HIS A 13 21.67 -15.06 -10.96
N THR A 14 22.60 -14.94 -10.03
CA THR A 14 22.40 -15.40 -8.65
C THR A 14 21.08 -14.80 -8.17
N ILE A 15 20.08 -15.66 -7.88
CA ILE A 15 18.78 -15.21 -7.36
C ILE A 15 19.05 -14.42 -6.08
N MET A 16 18.72 -13.13 -6.09
CA MET A 16 18.89 -12.24 -4.94
C MET A 16 18.05 -12.78 -3.77
N LYS A 17 18.67 -13.03 -2.63
CA LYS A 17 17.96 -13.47 -1.43
C LYS A 17 17.77 -12.28 -0.51
N ILE A 18 16.56 -12.08 -0.02
CA ILE A 18 16.24 -10.97 0.88
C ILE A 18 16.98 -11.08 2.23
N SER A 19 17.29 -12.32 2.67
CA SER A 19 18.05 -12.59 3.91
C SER A 19 19.45 -11.97 3.96
N ASP A 20 20.05 -11.75 2.78
CA ASP A 20 21.40 -11.22 2.69
C ASP A 20 21.40 -9.67 2.65
N LYS A 21 20.22 -9.04 2.66
CA LYS A 21 20.05 -7.61 2.43
C LYS A 21 19.74 -6.82 3.69
N LYS A 22 20.29 -5.60 3.73
CA LYS A 22 19.83 -4.55 4.63
C LYS A 22 18.78 -3.72 3.92
N VAL A 23 17.56 -3.71 4.44
CA VAL A 23 16.41 -3.07 3.80
C VAL A 23 15.90 -1.91 4.65
N LEU A 24 15.59 -0.79 4.01
CA LEU A 24 14.84 0.29 4.61
C LEU A 24 13.36 0.19 4.24
N VAL A 25 12.48 0.31 5.22
CA VAL A 25 11.04 0.50 4.99
C VAL A 25 10.65 1.88 5.50
N THR A 26 10.33 2.83 4.62
CA THR A 26 9.72 4.09 5.01
C THR A 26 8.21 3.89 5.22
N GLY A 27 7.63 4.61 6.20
CA GLY A 27 6.22 4.37 6.56
C GLY A 27 5.99 3.03 7.27
N ALA A 28 7.04 2.50 7.90
CA ALA A 28 7.05 1.21 8.58
C ALA A 28 5.96 1.08 9.67
N GLY A 29 5.67 2.16 10.39
CA GLY A 29 4.61 2.18 11.42
C GLY A 29 3.17 2.18 10.86
N GLY A 30 2.99 2.24 9.54
CA GLY A 30 1.70 2.19 8.86
C GLY A 30 1.15 0.78 8.67
N PHE A 31 -0.07 0.69 8.08
CA PHE A 31 -0.77 -0.57 7.86
C PHE A 31 0.07 -1.57 7.03
N ILE A 32 0.34 -1.27 5.75
CA ILE A 32 1.11 -2.17 4.88
C ILE A 32 2.56 -2.27 5.37
N GLY A 33 3.16 -1.13 5.80
CA GLY A 33 4.55 -1.10 6.28
C GLY A 33 4.83 -2.04 7.44
N SER A 34 3.90 -2.13 8.41
CA SER A 34 4.07 -3.03 9.56
C SER A 34 3.99 -4.52 9.19
N HIS A 35 3.15 -4.89 8.22
CA HIS A 35 3.12 -6.25 7.68
C HIS A 35 4.35 -6.57 6.84
N LEU A 36 4.85 -5.59 6.06
CA LEU A 36 6.07 -5.75 5.28
C LEU A 36 7.28 -5.94 6.19
N CYS A 37 7.43 -5.11 7.25
CA CYS A 37 8.49 -5.28 8.23
C CYS A 37 8.43 -6.66 8.91
N GLU A 38 7.24 -7.10 9.29
CA GLU A 38 7.02 -8.42 9.89
C GLU A 38 7.52 -9.55 8.96
N GLU A 39 7.14 -9.52 7.68
CA GLU A 39 7.49 -10.56 6.73
C GLU A 39 8.99 -10.52 6.35
N LEU A 40 9.56 -9.33 6.21
CA LEU A 40 11.00 -9.16 5.96
C LEU A 40 11.85 -9.71 7.11
N VAL A 41 11.45 -9.45 8.37
CA VAL A 41 12.15 -10.01 9.53
C VAL A 41 12.02 -11.53 9.60
N LYS A 42 10.83 -12.10 9.29
CA LYS A 42 10.65 -13.56 9.18
C LYS A 42 11.50 -14.18 8.07
N SER A 43 11.73 -13.43 7.00
CA SER A 43 12.59 -13.82 5.88
C SER A 43 14.07 -13.53 6.11
N GLU A 44 14.47 -13.28 7.37
CA GLU A 44 15.84 -13.07 7.82
C GLU A 44 16.55 -11.83 7.25
N ALA A 45 15.81 -10.85 6.70
CA ALA A 45 16.37 -9.58 6.26
C ALA A 45 16.76 -8.71 7.47
N ARG A 46 17.79 -7.86 7.31
CA ARG A 46 18.15 -6.82 8.29
C ARG A 46 17.29 -5.59 8.03
N VAL A 47 16.24 -5.38 8.82
CA VAL A 47 15.20 -4.38 8.56
C VAL A 47 15.45 -3.11 9.36
N ARG A 48 15.67 -1.99 8.67
CA ARG A 48 15.57 -0.64 9.20
C ARG A 48 14.17 -0.11 8.96
N ALA A 49 13.43 0.17 10.02
CA ALA A 49 12.06 0.64 10.00
C ALA A 49 12.00 2.15 10.26
N MET A 50 11.79 2.96 9.23
CA MET A 50 11.64 4.40 9.39
C MET A 50 10.20 4.75 9.75
N VAL A 51 10.01 5.29 10.94
CA VAL A 51 8.74 5.78 11.47
C VAL A 51 8.75 7.30 11.56
N ARG A 52 7.57 7.92 11.45
CA ARG A 52 7.44 9.36 11.61
C ARG A 52 7.71 9.76 13.05
N TYR A 53 8.60 10.73 13.28
CA TYR A 53 8.81 11.33 14.59
C TYR A 53 7.49 11.87 15.16
N ASN A 54 7.22 11.57 16.42
CA ASN A 54 6.09 12.08 17.17
C ASN A 54 6.45 12.20 18.67
N SER A 55 5.77 13.10 19.38
CA SER A 55 6.04 13.38 20.79
C SER A 55 5.65 12.26 21.77
N SER A 56 4.87 11.28 21.32
CA SER A 56 4.48 10.11 22.11
C SER A 56 5.47 8.94 21.98
N GLU A 57 6.55 9.11 21.23
CA GLU A 57 7.54 8.05 20.92
C GLU A 57 6.92 6.78 20.34
N SER A 58 5.73 6.89 19.75
CA SER A 58 5.02 5.75 19.21
C SER A 58 5.63 5.30 17.88
N HIS A 59 5.87 4.01 17.77
CA HIS A 59 6.29 3.34 16.54
C HIS A 59 5.09 2.83 15.71
N GLY A 60 3.88 3.27 16.07
CA GLY A 60 2.65 2.97 15.37
C GLY A 60 2.26 1.49 15.44
N LEU A 61 1.94 0.89 14.29
CA LEU A 61 1.48 -0.49 14.25
C LEU A 61 2.59 -1.54 14.47
N LEU A 62 3.85 -1.14 14.46
CA LEU A 62 4.98 -2.02 14.81
C LEU A 62 4.91 -2.48 16.26
N GLU A 63 4.38 -1.67 17.18
CA GLU A 63 4.22 -2.01 18.60
C GLU A 63 3.32 -3.23 18.83
N GLY A 64 2.46 -3.55 17.86
CA GLY A 64 1.60 -4.73 17.90
C GLY A 64 2.24 -6.01 17.37
N LEU A 65 3.51 -5.97 16.96
CA LEU A 65 4.24 -7.17 16.53
C LEU A 65 4.63 -8.06 17.72
N PRO A 66 4.78 -9.38 17.52
CA PRO A 66 5.43 -10.24 18.50
C PRO A 66 6.79 -9.66 18.91
N ARG A 67 7.08 -9.64 20.22
CA ARG A 67 8.25 -8.98 20.78
C ARG A 67 9.58 -9.47 20.17
N GLU A 68 9.67 -10.73 19.85
CA GLU A 68 10.82 -11.35 19.19
C GLU A 68 11.10 -10.77 17.79
N LEU A 69 10.04 -10.47 17.01
CA LEU A 69 10.17 -9.84 15.70
C LEU A 69 10.44 -8.34 15.83
N TYR A 70 9.74 -7.68 16.75
CA TYR A 70 9.94 -6.25 17.01
C TYR A 70 11.37 -5.92 17.41
N ASN A 71 11.98 -6.72 18.30
CA ASN A 71 13.36 -6.52 18.78
C ASN A 71 14.43 -6.71 17.70
N ARG A 72 14.08 -7.28 16.55
CA ARG A 72 14.98 -7.43 15.38
C ARG A 72 14.92 -6.25 14.41
N LEU A 73 14.05 -5.26 14.67
CA LEU A 73 13.94 -4.06 13.86
C LEU A 73 14.95 -3.00 14.33
N GLU A 74 15.71 -2.42 13.40
CA GLU A 74 16.42 -1.16 13.59
C GLU A 74 15.44 -0.02 13.37
N ILE A 75 14.86 0.53 14.45
CA ILE A 75 13.87 1.61 14.33
C ILE A 75 14.56 2.95 14.26
N VAL A 76 14.22 3.76 13.25
CA VAL A 76 14.70 5.13 13.09
C VAL A 76 13.50 6.08 12.99
N SER A 77 13.52 7.13 13.80
CA SER A 77 12.51 8.20 13.73
C SER A 77 12.97 9.30 12.78
N GLY A 78 12.07 9.77 11.90
CA GLY A 78 12.38 10.85 10.98
C GLY A 78 11.18 11.32 10.17
N ASP A 79 11.41 12.28 9.29
CA ASP A 79 10.40 12.80 8.37
C ASP A 79 10.94 12.73 6.93
N ILE A 80 10.18 12.13 6.01
CA ILE A 80 10.61 12.02 4.61
C ILE A 80 10.72 13.37 3.90
N ARG A 81 10.12 14.44 4.47
CA ARG A 81 10.24 15.80 3.96
C ARG A 81 11.60 16.44 4.27
N ASP A 82 12.34 15.86 5.20
CA ASP A 82 13.68 16.29 5.59
C ASP A 82 14.73 15.39 4.94
N ILE A 83 15.52 15.97 4.04
CA ILE A 83 16.53 15.24 3.26
C ILE A 83 17.62 14.63 4.14
N ASP A 84 18.04 15.32 5.21
CA ASP A 84 19.10 14.83 6.10
C ASP A 84 18.64 13.59 6.87
N SER A 85 17.38 13.61 7.34
CA SER A 85 16.71 12.49 7.98
C SER A 85 16.62 11.28 7.05
N VAL A 86 16.25 11.52 5.79
CA VAL A 86 16.12 10.48 4.76
C VAL A 86 17.48 9.91 4.39
N THR A 87 18.50 10.75 4.15
CA THR A 87 19.85 10.31 3.80
C THR A 87 20.42 9.41 4.89
N LYS A 88 20.26 9.80 6.16
CA LYS A 88 20.66 9.01 7.33
C LYS A 88 19.96 7.65 7.37
N ALA A 89 18.66 7.62 7.05
CA ALA A 89 17.87 6.40 7.05
C ALA A 89 18.27 5.45 5.91
N VAL A 90 18.58 5.97 4.73
CA VAL A 90 18.97 5.19 3.52
C VAL A 90 20.38 4.65 3.63
N SER A 91 21.29 5.38 4.30
CA SER A 91 22.73 5.05 4.33
C SER A 91 23.00 3.62 4.74
N GLY A 92 23.76 2.92 3.91
CA GLY A 92 24.14 1.52 4.07
C GLY A 92 23.01 0.52 3.90
N CYS A 93 21.89 0.90 3.26
CA CYS A 93 20.81 -0.02 2.88
C CYS A 93 20.97 -0.47 1.43
N ASP A 94 20.72 -1.75 1.17
CA ASP A 94 20.78 -2.34 -0.17
C ASP A 94 19.47 -2.10 -0.93
N ILE A 95 18.33 -2.21 -0.24
CA ILE A 95 17.00 -2.10 -0.82
C ILE A 95 16.16 -1.09 -0.01
N VAL A 96 15.40 -0.24 -0.70
CA VAL A 96 14.47 0.70 -0.07
C VAL A 96 13.04 0.42 -0.52
N PHE A 97 12.17 0.11 0.45
CA PHE A 97 10.72 0.07 0.25
C PHE A 97 10.13 1.42 0.67
N HIS A 98 9.71 2.23 -0.29
CA HIS A 98 9.17 3.56 -0.03
C HIS A 98 7.64 3.52 0.04
N LEU A 99 7.11 3.39 1.29
CA LEU A 99 5.68 3.35 1.58
C LEU A 99 5.16 4.61 2.30
N ALA A 100 6.05 5.45 2.82
CA ALA A 100 5.66 6.67 3.54
C ALA A 100 4.88 7.62 2.63
N ALA A 101 3.62 7.90 2.99
CA ALA A 101 2.74 8.82 2.28
C ALA A 101 1.57 9.26 3.17
N LEU A 102 0.98 10.39 2.85
CA LEU A 102 -0.38 10.72 3.27
C LEU A 102 -1.36 10.08 2.29
N ILE A 103 -2.35 9.30 2.80
CA ILE A 103 -3.21 8.45 1.97
C ILE A 103 -4.71 8.73 2.11
N GLY A 104 -5.14 9.47 3.12
CA GLY A 104 -6.56 9.74 3.40
C GLY A 104 -7.17 10.68 2.36
N ILE A 105 -7.95 10.16 1.40
CA ILE A 105 -8.58 10.98 0.34
C ILE A 105 -9.41 12.12 0.94
N PRO A 106 -10.33 11.91 1.95
CA PRO A 106 -11.08 13.01 2.53
C PRO A 106 -10.18 14.09 3.13
N TYR A 107 -9.14 13.72 3.84
CA TYR A 107 -8.20 14.69 4.42
C TYR A 107 -7.43 15.48 3.35
N SER A 108 -7.23 14.91 2.16
CA SER A 108 -6.54 15.61 1.06
C SER A 108 -7.30 16.86 0.56
N TYR A 109 -8.62 16.91 0.76
CA TYR A 109 -9.41 18.10 0.42
C TYR A 109 -9.20 19.25 1.41
N HIS A 110 -8.85 18.93 2.65
CA HIS A 110 -8.62 19.93 3.71
C HIS A 110 -7.16 20.40 3.78
N ALA A 111 -6.22 19.53 3.49
CA ALA A 111 -4.80 19.81 3.62
C ALA A 111 -3.98 19.44 2.35
N PRO A 112 -4.35 19.93 1.15
CA PRO A 112 -3.73 19.50 -0.11
C PRO A 112 -2.22 19.79 -0.15
N LYS A 113 -1.75 20.89 0.44
CA LYS A 113 -0.32 21.21 0.51
C LYS A 113 0.47 20.13 1.25
N SER A 114 -0.07 19.59 2.36
CA SER A 114 0.59 18.53 3.11
C SER A 114 0.78 17.25 2.27
N TYR A 115 -0.12 16.99 1.31
CA TYR A 115 0.03 15.88 0.37
C TYR A 115 1.13 16.11 -0.64
N VAL A 116 1.28 17.33 -1.15
CA VAL A 116 2.39 17.69 -2.03
C VAL A 116 3.71 17.58 -1.28
N ASP A 117 3.82 18.19 -0.10
CA ASP A 117 5.04 18.18 0.70
C ASP A 117 5.45 16.74 1.07
N THR A 118 4.50 15.90 1.47
CA THR A 118 4.81 14.54 1.90
C THR A 118 5.00 13.59 0.72
N ASN A 119 4.03 13.55 -0.21
CA ASN A 119 4.02 12.52 -1.24
C ASN A 119 4.95 12.86 -2.42
N VAL A 120 5.10 14.13 -2.76
CA VAL A 120 5.95 14.56 -3.88
C VAL A 120 7.35 14.89 -3.41
N VAL A 121 7.50 15.88 -2.50
CA VAL A 121 8.81 16.30 -1.99
C VAL A 121 9.45 15.17 -1.19
N GLY A 122 8.68 14.46 -0.36
CA GLY A 122 9.18 13.28 0.37
C GLY A 122 9.67 12.18 -0.57
N THR A 123 8.97 11.89 -1.67
CA THR A 123 9.45 10.93 -2.68
C THR A 123 10.71 11.43 -3.36
N LEU A 124 10.80 12.72 -3.72
CA LEU A 124 12.01 13.32 -4.27
C LEU A 124 13.22 13.11 -3.35
N ASN A 125 13.06 13.37 -2.05
CA ASN A 125 14.13 13.19 -1.07
C ASN A 125 14.57 11.72 -0.98
N VAL A 126 13.63 10.78 -0.97
CA VAL A 126 13.95 9.35 -0.95
C VAL A 126 14.71 8.93 -2.21
N MET A 127 14.24 9.34 -3.40
CA MET A 127 14.93 9.01 -4.65
C MET A 127 16.35 9.63 -4.70
N GLN A 128 16.50 10.86 -4.23
CA GLN A 128 17.80 11.54 -4.17
C GLN A 128 18.77 10.83 -3.23
N ALA A 129 18.32 10.46 -2.03
CA ALA A 129 19.14 9.73 -1.07
C ALA A 129 19.53 8.34 -1.60
N CYS A 130 18.57 7.62 -2.20
CA CYS A 130 18.84 6.31 -2.81
C CYS A 130 19.89 6.40 -3.93
N ARG A 131 19.85 7.46 -4.73
CA ARG A 131 20.84 7.71 -5.76
C ARG A 131 22.23 7.99 -5.17
N GLN A 132 22.31 8.82 -4.13
CA GLN A 132 23.58 9.17 -3.46
C GLN A 132 24.23 7.95 -2.80
N GLU A 133 23.45 7.09 -2.18
CA GLU A 133 23.89 5.87 -1.49
C GLU A 133 24.05 4.66 -2.43
N SER A 134 23.77 4.82 -3.74
CA SER A 134 23.88 3.74 -4.75
C SER A 134 23.07 2.50 -4.38
N VAL A 135 21.82 2.69 -3.93
CA VAL A 135 20.90 1.61 -3.54
C VAL A 135 20.63 0.66 -4.70
N GLU A 136 20.71 -0.65 -4.45
CA GLU A 136 20.56 -1.70 -5.47
C GLU A 136 19.12 -1.82 -6.03
N ARG A 137 18.11 -1.47 -5.21
CA ARG A 137 16.71 -1.53 -5.60
C ARG A 137 15.85 -0.57 -4.79
N VAL A 138 14.98 0.16 -5.47
CA VAL A 138 13.94 0.99 -4.84
C VAL A 138 12.56 0.47 -5.25
N ILE A 139 11.73 0.12 -4.30
CA ILE A 139 10.33 -0.22 -4.51
C ILE A 139 9.49 1.00 -4.14
N HIS A 140 9.03 1.74 -5.16
CA HIS A 140 8.15 2.89 -4.98
C HIS A 140 6.70 2.41 -4.90
N THR A 141 6.02 2.76 -3.81
CA THR A 141 4.61 2.44 -3.62
C THR A 141 3.73 3.53 -4.21
N SER A 142 3.01 3.21 -5.27
CA SER A 142 1.94 4.02 -5.85
C SER A 142 0.56 3.57 -5.33
N THR A 143 -0.47 3.68 -6.14
CA THR A 143 -1.86 3.32 -5.81
C THR A 143 -2.70 3.15 -7.09
N SER A 144 -3.74 2.33 -7.05
CA SER A 144 -4.74 2.27 -8.12
C SER A 144 -5.55 3.57 -8.28
N GLU A 145 -5.61 4.43 -7.27
CA GLU A 145 -6.33 5.72 -7.33
C GLU A 145 -5.71 6.72 -8.34
N VAL A 146 -4.48 6.46 -8.82
CA VAL A 146 -3.87 7.27 -9.90
C VAL A 146 -4.59 7.12 -11.24
N TYR A 147 -5.33 6.04 -11.43
CA TYR A 147 -6.10 5.80 -12.65
C TYR A 147 -7.40 6.59 -12.71
N GLY A 148 -7.92 7.02 -11.54
CA GLY A 148 -9.22 7.68 -11.46
C GLY A 148 -10.36 6.75 -11.90
N THR A 149 -11.43 7.33 -12.45
CA THR A 149 -12.54 6.55 -13.01
C THR A 149 -12.07 5.75 -14.22
N ALA A 150 -12.26 4.44 -14.17
CA ALA A 150 -11.82 3.55 -15.24
C ALA A 150 -12.43 3.91 -16.58
N MET A 151 -11.62 4.08 -17.61
CA MET A 151 -12.04 4.23 -19.01
C MET A 151 -12.28 2.85 -19.64
N TYR A 152 -11.61 1.82 -19.14
CA TYR A 152 -11.82 0.40 -19.45
C TYR A 152 -11.42 -0.46 -18.25
N ILE A 153 -11.98 -1.66 -18.17
CA ILE A 153 -11.71 -2.66 -17.15
C ILE A 153 -11.51 -4.04 -17.79
N PRO A 154 -10.56 -4.86 -17.28
CA PRO A 154 -9.66 -4.56 -16.16
C PRO A 154 -8.64 -3.47 -16.52
N ILE A 155 -8.12 -2.77 -15.48
CA ILE A 155 -7.17 -1.67 -15.61
C ILE A 155 -5.75 -2.24 -15.67
N ASP A 156 -5.09 -2.07 -16.80
CA ASP A 156 -3.66 -2.36 -16.98
C ASP A 156 -2.78 -1.13 -16.69
N GLU A 157 -1.47 -1.27 -16.76
CA GLU A 157 -0.52 -0.20 -16.47
C GLU A 157 -0.41 0.86 -17.60
N HIS A 158 -1.03 0.62 -18.75
CA HIS A 158 -1.16 1.59 -19.86
C HIS A 158 -2.37 2.50 -19.73
N HIS A 159 -3.28 2.17 -18.79
CA HIS A 159 -4.45 3.01 -18.55
C HIS A 159 -4.03 4.46 -18.22
N PRO A 160 -4.70 5.47 -18.79
CA PRO A 160 -4.41 6.88 -18.51
C PRO A 160 -4.49 7.20 -17.02
N LEU A 161 -3.59 8.09 -16.56
CA LEU A 161 -3.58 8.57 -15.18
C LEU A 161 -4.49 9.78 -15.05
N GLN A 162 -5.37 9.80 -14.03
CA GLN A 162 -6.36 10.83 -13.78
C GLN A 162 -6.37 11.22 -12.31
N GLY A 163 -5.88 12.40 -11.99
CA GLY A 163 -5.84 12.92 -10.61
C GLY A 163 -7.19 13.49 -10.17
N GLN A 164 -8.15 12.66 -9.76
CA GLN A 164 -9.49 13.09 -9.34
C GLN A 164 -9.58 13.56 -7.87
N SER A 165 -8.46 13.55 -7.15
CA SER A 165 -8.33 14.12 -5.79
C SER A 165 -6.92 14.69 -5.60
N PRO A 166 -6.70 15.60 -4.63
CA PRO A 166 -5.34 16.05 -4.30
C PRO A 166 -4.41 14.90 -3.92
N TYR A 167 -4.95 13.84 -3.28
CA TYR A 167 -4.19 12.61 -3.00
C TYR A 167 -3.72 11.94 -4.29
N SER A 168 -4.64 11.59 -5.20
CA SER A 168 -4.27 10.90 -6.44
C SER A 168 -3.34 11.73 -7.31
N ALA A 169 -3.57 13.05 -7.40
CA ALA A 169 -2.69 13.97 -8.11
C ALA A 169 -1.26 13.98 -7.52
N SER A 170 -1.13 13.99 -6.18
CA SER A 170 0.18 13.93 -5.52
C SER A 170 0.88 12.58 -5.75
N LYS A 171 0.13 11.47 -5.85
CA LYS A 171 0.70 10.14 -6.15
C LYS A 171 1.12 10.01 -7.61
N ILE A 172 0.37 10.60 -8.56
CA ILE A 172 0.80 10.70 -9.97
C ILE A 172 2.13 11.47 -10.07
N ALA A 173 2.24 12.61 -9.38
CA ALA A 173 3.47 13.39 -9.37
C ALA A 173 4.64 12.59 -8.75
N ALA A 174 4.41 11.87 -7.65
CA ALA A 174 5.40 10.99 -7.03
C ALA A 174 5.86 9.86 -7.99
N ASP A 175 4.92 9.23 -8.72
CA ASP A 175 5.23 8.24 -9.75
C ASP A 175 6.16 8.81 -10.82
N LYS A 176 5.87 10.05 -11.29
CA LYS A 176 6.69 10.73 -12.32
C LYS A 176 8.08 11.15 -11.80
N ILE A 177 8.21 11.51 -10.53
CA ILE A 177 9.52 11.70 -9.89
C ILE A 177 10.30 10.38 -9.89
N ALA A 178 9.70 9.29 -9.42
CA ALA A 178 10.35 7.98 -9.38
C ALA A 178 10.79 7.51 -10.78
N GLU A 179 9.91 7.62 -11.78
CA GLU A 179 10.19 7.31 -13.19
C GLU A 179 11.36 8.15 -13.74
N SER A 180 11.38 9.46 -13.44
CA SER A 180 12.42 10.36 -13.92
C SER A 180 13.81 10.00 -13.36
N TYR A 181 13.88 9.50 -12.12
CA TYR A 181 15.15 9.05 -11.53
C TYR A 181 15.69 7.78 -12.19
N TYR A 182 14.80 6.86 -12.59
CA TYR A 182 15.21 5.72 -13.42
C TYR A 182 15.73 6.19 -14.78
N LEU A 183 14.96 7.02 -15.49
CA LEU A 183 15.30 7.46 -16.86
C LEU A 183 16.55 8.35 -16.92
N SER A 184 16.73 9.24 -15.93
CA SER A 184 17.81 10.24 -15.97
C SER A 184 19.09 9.79 -15.27
N PHE A 185 18.97 8.92 -14.28
CA PHE A 185 20.08 8.55 -13.41
C PHE A 185 20.31 7.04 -13.29
N ASN A 186 19.54 6.22 -14.00
CA ASN A 186 19.58 4.76 -13.91
C ASN A 186 19.37 4.23 -12.47
N LEU A 187 18.65 4.99 -11.60
CA LEU A 187 18.28 4.49 -10.30
C LEU A 187 17.34 3.29 -10.47
N PRO A 188 17.63 2.11 -9.91
CA PRO A 188 16.85 0.88 -10.16
C PRO A 188 15.52 0.89 -9.40
N VAL A 189 14.56 1.69 -9.87
CA VAL A 189 13.23 1.86 -9.29
C VAL A 189 12.25 0.89 -9.94
N VAL A 190 11.42 0.24 -9.13
CA VAL A 190 10.21 -0.47 -9.56
C VAL A 190 9.02 0.17 -8.86
N THR A 191 8.00 0.54 -9.63
CA THR A 191 6.76 1.12 -9.09
C THR A 191 5.70 0.04 -8.94
N ILE A 192 5.20 -0.16 -7.72
CA ILE A 192 4.07 -1.06 -7.44
C ILE A 192 2.82 -0.23 -7.21
N ARG A 193 1.72 -0.55 -7.92
CA ARG A 193 0.39 0.02 -7.75
C ARG A 193 -0.55 -1.02 -7.11
N PRO A 194 -0.62 -1.07 -5.78
CA PRO A 194 -1.59 -1.94 -5.12
C PRO A 194 -3.01 -1.45 -5.38
N PHE A 195 -3.91 -2.39 -5.68
CA PHE A 195 -5.34 -2.16 -5.62
C PHE A 195 -5.81 -2.23 -4.16
N ASN A 196 -7.11 -2.01 -3.89
CA ASN A 196 -7.58 -1.79 -2.52
C ASN A 196 -7.07 -2.85 -1.53
N CYS A 197 -5.95 -2.54 -0.88
CA CYS A 197 -5.36 -3.41 0.13
C CYS A 197 -6.21 -3.40 1.41
N TYR A 198 -6.48 -4.58 1.98
CA TYR A 198 -7.21 -4.73 3.23
C TYR A 198 -6.58 -5.82 4.11
N GLY A 199 -6.82 -5.77 5.41
CA GLY A 199 -6.28 -6.75 6.36
C GLY A 199 -6.29 -6.28 7.81
N PRO A 200 -5.80 -7.12 8.74
CA PRO A 200 -5.53 -6.72 10.13
C PRO A 200 -4.69 -5.45 10.21
N ARG A 201 -4.83 -4.67 11.27
CA ARG A 201 -4.11 -3.39 11.50
C ARG A 201 -4.52 -2.24 10.55
N GLN A 202 -5.45 -2.44 9.61
CA GLN A 202 -5.93 -1.34 8.78
C GLN A 202 -6.69 -0.31 9.65
N SER A 203 -6.60 0.98 9.27
CA SER A 203 -7.25 2.08 10.00
C SER A 203 -8.77 1.91 10.05
N SER A 204 -9.37 2.31 11.19
CA SER A 204 -10.84 2.39 11.37
C SER A 204 -11.54 3.31 10.35
N ARG A 205 -10.80 4.16 9.62
CA ARG A 205 -11.32 4.99 8.53
C ARG A 205 -11.54 4.21 7.21
N ALA A 206 -10.92 3.05 7.06
CA ALA A 206 -11.11 2.20 5.88
C ALA A 206 -12.45 1.44 5.98
N PHE A 207 -13.06 1.17 4.84
CA PHE A 207 -14.43 0.63 4.77
C PHE A 207 -14.61 -0.66 5.57
N ILE A 208 -13.77 -1.67 5.34
CA ILE A 208 -13.94 -3.00 5.98
C ILE A 208 -13.86 -2.90 7.51
N PRO A 209 -12.78 -2.37 8.13
CA PRO A 209 -12.73 -2.28 9.59
C PRO A 209 -13.79 -1.32 10.16
N ALA A 210 -14.18 -0.25 9.43
CA ALA A 210 -15.27 0.63 9.86
C ALA A 210 -16.62 -0.12 9.93
N MET A 211 -16.93 -0.93 8.92
CA MET A 211 -18.19 -1.71 8.92
C MET A 211 -18.17 -2.79 9.99
N VAL A 212 -17.06 -3.51 10.14
CA VAL A 212 -16.90 -4.51 11.22
C VAL A 212 -17.09 -3.87 12.61
N SER A 213 -16.48 -2.70 12.83
CA SER A 213 -16.59 -1.99 14.10
C SER A 213 -18.03 -1.55 14.39
N GLN A 214 -18.72 -0.94 13.40
CA GLN A 214 -20.12 -0.56 13.55
C GLN A 214 -21.05 -1.78 13.77
N LEU A 215 -20.78 -2.90 13.11
CA LEU A 215 -21.52 -4.14 13.33
C LEU A 215 -21.37 -4.65 14.76
N LEU A 216 -20.27 -4.39 15.43
CA LEU A 216 -20.04 -4.81 16.81
C LEU A 216 -20.67 -3.85 17.83
N SER A 217 -20.69 -2.54 17.57
CA SER A 217 -21.00 -1.53 18.59
C SER A 217 -22.27 -0.72 18.33
N GLU A 218 -22.71 -0.55 17.08
CA GLU A 218 -23.83 0.32 16.73
C GLU A 218 -25.12 -0.46 16.48
N SER A 219 -26.29 0.17 16.64
CA SER A 219 -27.60 -0.42 16.30
C SER A 219 -27.90 -0.40 14.80
N VAL A 220 -27.34 0.57 14.09
CA VAL A 220 -27.48 0.76 12.64
C VAL A 220 -26.12 0.99 12.00
N ILE A 221 -25.98 0.66 10.72
CA ILE A 221 -24.77 0.89 9.95
C ILE A 221 -24.91 2.19 9.16
N LYS A 222 -23.97 3.12 9.38
CA LYS A 222 -23.87 4.37 8.63
C LYS A 222 -22.76 4.25 7.59
N CYS A 223 -23.09 4.44 6.31
CA CYS A 223 -22.12 4.34 5.22
C CYS A 223 -22.38 5.37 4.13
N GLY A 224 -21.39 5.56 3.26
CA GLY A 224 -21.49 6.39 2.07
C GLY A 224 -22.10 5.61 0.89
N TYR A 225 -21.66 5.95 -0.33
CA TYR A 225 -22.18 5.36 -1.55
C TYR A 225 -21.77 3.89 -1.71
N LEU A 226 -22.73 3.01 -2.01
CA LEU A 226 -22.53 1.56 -2.04
C LEU A 226 -22.40 0.95 -3.44
N ALA A 227 -22.62 1.74 -4.50
CA ALA A 227 -22.53 1.26 -5.88
C ALA A 227 -21.08 1.09 -6.40
N PRO A 228 -20.05 1.85 -5.95
CA PRO A 228 -18.69 1.69 -6.46
C PRO A 228 -18.18 0.26 -6.35
N GLN A 229 -17.45 -0.17 -7.38
CA GLN A 229 -16.82 -1.50 -7.45
C GLN A 229 -15.33 -1.40 -7.19
N ARG A 230 -14.81 -2.32 -6.40
CA ARG A 230 -13.38 -2.39 -6.02
C ARG A 230 -12.85 -3.80 -6.17
N ASP A 231 -11.54 -3.88 -6.36
CA ASP A 231 -10.74 -5.09 -6.28
C ASP A 231 -10.00 -5.05 -4.94
N TYR A 232 -10.34 -5.99 -4.06
CA TYR A 232 -9.75 -6.08 -2.72
C TYR A 232 -8.68 -7.14 -2.64
N THR A 233 -7.45 -6.71 -2.33
CA THR A 233 -6.29 -7.59 -2.20
C THR A 233 -5.89 -7.70 -0.73
N PHE A 234 -5.76 -8.92 -0.24
CA PHE A 234 -5.36 -9.13 1.15
C PHE A 234 -3.93 -8.64 1.39
N VAL A 235 -3.67 -8.08 2.57
CA VAL A 235 -2.39 -7.40 2.87
C VAL A 235 -1.18 -8.32 2.74
N LYS A 236 -1.31 -9.61 3.07
CA LYS A 236 -0.21 -10.58 2.91
C LYS A 236 0.14 -10.81 1.43
N ASP A 237 -0.86 -10.84 0.54
CA ASP A 237 -0.65 -10.92 -0.91
C ASP A 237 0.01 -9.64 -1.44
N THR A 238 -0.44 -8.47 -0.96
CA THR A 238 0.19 -7.19 -1.32
C THR A 238 1.66 -7.17 -0.92
N VAL A 239 1.99 -7.60 0.31
CA VAL A 239 3.37 -7.68 0.82
C VAL A 239 4.21 -8.67 0.00
N ALA A 240 3.65 -9.82 -0.34
CA ALA A 240 4.33 -10.79 -1.23
C ALA A 240 4.69 -10.18 -2.58
N GLY A 241 3.80 -9.35 -3.16
CA GLY A 241 4.08 -8.61 -4.39
C GLY A 241 5.22 -7.59 -4.24
N PHE A 242 5.29 -6.87 -3.12
CA PHE A 242 6.40 -5.96 -2.83
C PHE A 242 7.73 -6.69 -2.72
N ILE A 243 7.78 -7.81 -1.99
CA ILE A 243 9.00 -8.61 -1.81
C ILE A 243 9.44 -9.21 -3.15
N ALA A 244 8.51 -9.77 -3.93
CA ALA A 244 8.82 -10.30 -5.26
C ALA A 244 9.44 -9.22 -6.17
N ALA A 245 8.88 -8.01 -6.19
CA ALA A 245 9.41 -6.88 -6.97
C ALA A 245 10.80 -6.44 -6.53
N ALA A 246 11.17 -6.64 -5.27
CA ALA A 246 12.50 -6.34 -4.77
C ALA A 246 13.55 -7.34 -5.24
N LEU A 247 13.17 -8.58 -5.50
CA LEU A 247 14.07 -9.70 -5.77
C LEU A 247 14.23 -10.05 -7.26
N VAL A 248 13.20 -9.78 -8.07
CA VAL A 248 13.21 -10.15 -9.50
C VAL A 248 14.09 -9.17 -10.28
N PRO A 249 15.10 -9.67 -11.01
CA PRO A 249 15.96 -8.83 -11.85
C PRO A 249 15.28 -8.46 -13.18
N GLY A 250 15.74 -7.36 -13.81
CA GLY A 250 15.33 -6.98 -15.16
C GLY A 250 13.95 -6.33 -15.26
N ILE A 251 13.39 -5.87 -14.11
CA ILE A 251 12.11 -5.15 -14.05
C ILE A 251 12.27 -3.68 -13.63
N GLU A 252 13.51 -3.18 -13.57
CA GLU A 252 13.82 -1.80 -13.25
C GLU A 252 13.14 -0.85 -14.26
N GLY A 253 12.55 0.21 -13.76
CA GLY A 253 11.74 1.15 -14.54
C GLY A 253 10.31 0.70 -14.80
N MET A 254 9.95 -0.54 -14.46
CA MET A 254 8.58 -1.02 -14.65
C MET A 254 7.62 -0.50 -13.59
N THR A 255 6.39 -0.28 -14.03
CA THR A 255 5.22 -0.17 -13.17
C THR A 255 4.44 -1.48 -13.22
N ILE A 256 4.01 -1.99 -12.06
CA ILE A 256 3.31 -3.27 -11.95
C ILE A 256 2.11 -3.12 -11.02
N ASN A 257 0.93 -3.46 -11.53
CA ASN A 257 -0.31 -3.53 -10.76
C ASN A 257 -0.35 -4.80 -9.90
N VAL A 258 -0.75 -4.65 -8.64
CA VAL A 258 -0.94 -5.78 -7.71
C VAL A 258 -2.39 -5.77 -7.22
N GLY A 259 -3.18 -6.71 -7.70
CA GLY A 259 -4.60 -6.85 -7.42
C GLY A 259 -5.11 -8.24 -7.80
N THR A 260 -6.31 -8.59 -7.32
CA THR A 260 -6.87 -9.93 -7.54
C THR A 260 -7.51 -10.11 -8.92
N GLY A 261 -7.88 -9.03 -9.60
CA GLY A 261 -8.69 -9.05 -10.83
C GLY A 261 -10.18 -9.32 -10.57
N LYS A 262 -10.61 -9.40 -9.30
CA LYS A 262 -11.99 -9.71 -8.92
C LYS A 262 -12.69 -8.47 -8.39
N LYS A 263 -13.84 -8.14 -8.97
CA LYS A 263 -14.66 -7.00 -8.56
C LYS A 263 -15.69 -7.39 -7.51
N ILE A 264 -15.95 -6.46 -6.58
CA ILE A 264 -17.08 -6.52 -5.67
C ILE A 264 -17.62 -5.10 -5.47
N SER A 265 -18.97 -4.92 -5.43
CA SER A 265 -19.54 -3.64 -5.05
C SER A 265 -19.36 -3.40 -3.55
N MET A 266 -19.38 -2.13 -3.13
CA MET A 266 -19.33 -1.80 -1.69
C MET A 266 -20.54 -2.37 -0.95
N GLY A 267 -21.72 -2.44 -1.63
CA GLY A 267 -22.94 -3.05 -1.07
C GLY A 267 -22.79 -4.55 -0.87
N ASP A 268 -22.33 -5.29 -1.89
CA ASP A 268 -22.11 -6.74 -1.78
C ASP A 268 -21.04 -7.06 -0.74
N LEU A 269 -20.00 -6.23 -0.66
CA LEU A 269 -18.96 -6.37 0.37
C LEU A 269 -19.55 -6.21 1.78
N LEU A 270 -20.41 -5.20 2.00
CA LEU A 270 -21.07 -5.01 3.29
C LEU A 270 -21.96 -6.20 3.64
N GLN A 271 -22.77 -6.68 2.70
CA GLN A 271 -23.60 -7.87 2.91
C GLN A 271 -22.74 -9.10 3.26
N ARG A 272 -21.61 -9.25 2.59
CA ARG A 272 -20.67 -10.36 2.86
C ARG A 272 -20.04 -10.25 4.25
N ILE A 273 -19.69 -9.06 4.71
CA ILE A 273 -19.20 -8.82 6.07
C ILE A 273 -20.29 -9.17 7.09
N MET A 274 -21.53 -8.70 6.88
CA MET A 274 -22.67 -8.99 7.75
C MET A 274 -22.93 -10.50 7.87
N SER A 275 -22.93 -11.20 6.74
CA SER A 275 -23.08 -12.66 6.70
C SER A 275 -21.95 -13.40 7.44
N ARG A 276 -20.69 -12.97 7.29
CA ARG A 276 -19.54 -13.56 7.99
C ARG A 276 -19.58 -13.36 9.52
N MET A 277 -20.24 -12.29 9.95
CA MET A 277 -20.39 -11.99 11.38
C MET A 277 -21.67 -12.55 11.99
N ASP A 278 -22.57 -13.11 11.17
CA ASP A 278 -23.95 -13.51 11.55
C ASP A 278 -24.72 -12.35 12.19
N LEU A 279 -24.54 -11.14 11.65
CA LEU A 279 -25.17 -9.91 12.13
C LEU A 279 -25.85 -9.19 10.97
N MET A 280 -27.17 -9.00 11.08
CA MET A 280 -27.95 -8.21 10.12
C MET A 280 -28.42 -6.92 10.78
N LYS A 281 -28.03 -5.77 10.20
CA LYS A 281 -28.42 -4.44 10.71
C LYS A 281 -28.95 -3.56 9.58
N GLN A 282 -29.79 -2.60 9.95
CA GLN A 282 -30.27 -1.59 9.02
C GLN A 282 -29.11 -0.72 8.54
N ILE A 283 -29.08 -0.43 7.25
CA ILE A 283 -28.08 0.43 6.60
C ILE A 283 -28.72 1.80 6.36
N LEU A 284 -28.06 2.86 6.84
CA LEU A 284 -28.47 4.23 6.64
C LEU A 284 -27.38 5.00 5.87
N PRO A 285 -27.75 5.78 4.86
CA PRO A 285 -26.80 6.66 4.17
C PRO A 285 -26.35 7.79 5.12
N GLU A 286 -25.07 8.16 5.05
CA GLU A 286 -24.47 9.26 5.82
C GLU A 286 -23.73 10.21 4.88
N GLU A 287 -24.23 11.45 4.76
CA GLU A 287 -23.71 12.44 3.81
C GLU A 287 -22.24 12.79 4.07
N SER A 288 -21.80 12.84 5.33
CA SER A 288 -20.41 13.12 5.71
C SER A 288 -19.40 12.07 5.15
N ARG A 289 -19.90 10.92 4.70
CA ARG A 289 -19.10 9.83 4.11
C ARG A 289 -19.14 9.84 2.57
N LEU A 290 -19.85 10.78 1.97
CA LEU A 290 -19.88 10.92 0.52
C LEU A 290 -18.68 11.74 0.03
N ARG A 291 -18.10 11.29 -1.07
CA ARG A 291 -17.09 12.09 -1.79
C ARG A 291 -17.77 13.10 -2.70
N PRO A 292 -17.09 14.21 -3.06
CA PRO A 292 -17.58 15.07 -4.13
C PRO A 292 -17.87 14.25 -5.40
N PRO A 293 -19.01 14.45 -6.08
CA PRO A 293 -19.46 13.56 -7.17
C PRO A 293 -18.43 13.36 -8.29
N LYS A 294 -17.68 14.41 -8.66
CA LYS A 294 -16.62 14.35 -9.67
C LYS A 294 -15.34 13.66 -9.19
N SER A 295 -15.20 13.47 -7.87
CA SER A 295 -14.06 12.78 -7.24
C SER A 295 -14.37 11.32 -6.89
N GLU A 296 -15.62 10.89 -7.04
CA GLU A 296 -15.99 9.49 -6.81
C GLU A 296 -15.50 8.61 -7.96
N VAL A 297 -14.74 7.59 -7.61
CA VAL A 297 -14.22 6.61 -8.56
C VAL A 297 -15.15 5.39 -8.57
N MET A 298 -15.83 5.16 -9.68
CA MET A 298 -16.88 4.13 -9.77
C MET A 298 -16.36 2.71 -9.87
N ALA A 299 -15.21 2.49 -10.51
CA ALA A 299 -14.65 1.14 -10.66
C ALA A 299 -13.11 1.18 -10.64
N LEU A 300 -12.53 0.29 -9.84
CA LEU A 300 -11.09 -0.02 -9.84
C LEU A 300 -10.94 -1.54 -9.80
N ILE A 301 -10.64 -2.15 -10.95
CA ILE A 301 -10.46 -3.60 -11.12
C ILE A 301 -9.11 -3.82 -11.82
N CYS A 302 -8.25 -4.59 -11.20
CA CYS A 302 -6.88 -4.84 -11.63
C CYS A 302 -6.80 -5.76 -12.85
N ASP A 303 -5.98 -5.41 -13.83
CA ASP A 303 -5.29 -6.39 -14.66
C ASP A 303 -3.96 -6.73 -13.96
N ASN A 304 -3.80 -7.97 -13.54
CA ASN A 304 -2.59 -8.44 -12.86
C ASN A 304 -1.68 -9.28 -13.76
N THR A 305 -1.85 -9.17 -15.07
CA THR A 305 -1.06 -9.93 -16.06
C THR A 305 0.43 -9.67 -15.91
N ARG A 306 0.85 -8.42 -15.66
CA ARG A 306 2.28 -8.12 -15.43
C ARG A 306 2.79 -8.71 -14.11
N ALA A 307 2.02 -8.67 -13.04
CA ALA A 307 2.44 -9.28 -11.77
C ALA A 307 2.66 -10.78 -11.92
N ARG A 308 1.77 -11.47 -12.64
CA ARG A 308 1.94 -12.89 -12.94
C ARG A 308 3.16 -13.15 -13.81
N ALA A 309 3.30 -12.42 -14.91
CA ALA A 309 4.33 -12.65 -15.91
C ALA A 309 5.75 -12.32 -15.43
N PHE A 310 5.91 -11.22 -14.70
CA PHE A 310 7.22 -10.72 -14.30
C PHE A 310 7.59 -11.05 -12.86
N LEU A 311 6.63 -11.08 -11.93
CA LEU A 311 6.91 -11.36 -10.53
C LEU A 311 6.63 -12.83 -10.16
N GLY A 312 5.96 -13.61 -11.02
CA GLY A 312 5.41 -14.92 -10.64
C GLY A 312 4.38 -14.82 -9.52
N TRP A 313 3.78 -13.63 -9.36
CA TRP A 313 2.88 -13.34 -8.25
C TRP A 313 1.42 -13.66 -8.61
N GLU A 314 0.76 -14.34 -7.69
CA GLU A 314 -0.69 -14.56 -7.71
C GLU A 314 -1.27 -14.34 -6.30
N PRO A 315 -2.55 -13.88 -6.19
CA PRO A 315 -3.19 -13.76 -4.89
C PRO A 315 -3.42 -15.15 -4.28
N GLY A 316 -2.91 -15.37 -3.07
CA GLY A 316 -3.05 -16.63 -2.34
C GLY A 316 -4.26 -16.69 -1.42
N TYR A 317 -4.88 -15.53 -1.11
CA TYR A 317 -6.01 -15.44 -0.19
C TYR A 317 -7.31 -15.16 -0.93
N THR A 318 -8.37 -15.86 -0.54
CA THR A 318 -9.74 -15.49 -0.92
C THR A 318 -10.20 -14.28 -0.10
N LEU A 319 -11.20 -13.54 -0.62
CA LEU A 319 -11.81 -12.42 0.11
C LEU A 319 -12.32 -12.86 1.48
N ASP A 320 -12.96 -14.03 1.57
CA ASP A 320 -13.53 -14.56 2.82
C ASP A 320 -12.46 -14.85 3.86
N GLN A 321 -11.37 -15.52 3.46
CA GLN A 321 -10.25 -15.77 4.39
C GLN A 321 -9.70 -14.46 4.97
N GLY A 322 -9.52 -13.45 4.12
CA GLY A 322 -9.04 -12.16 4.58
C GLY A 322 -10.04 -11.42 5.46
N LEU A 323 -11.36 -11.50 5.15
CA LEU A 323 -12.41 -10.92 5.99
C LEU A 323 -12.45 -11.57 7.37
N ASP A 324 -12.30 -12.90 7.47
CA ASP A 324 -12.26 -13.60 8.75
C ASP A 324 -11.08 -13.13 9.62
N GLU A 325 -9.90 -12.92 9.03
CA GLU A 325 -8.75 -12.36 9.75
C GLU A 325 -9.03 -10.93 10.23
N VAL A 326 -9.67 -10.08 9.41
CA VAL A 326 -10.04 -8.70 9.83
C VAL A 326 -11.07 -8.71 10.95
N VAL A 327 -12.13 -9.50 10.83
CA VAL A 327 -13.19 -9.62 11.85
C VAL A 327 -12.59 -10.07 13.18
N SER A 328 -11.76 -11.12 13.17
CA SER A 328 -11.07 -11.62 14.36
C SER A 328 -10.17 -10.54 14.98
N PHE A 329 -9.39 -9.83 14.15
CA PHE A 329 -8.49 -8.79 14.62
C PHE A 329 -9.25 -7.61 15.25
N VAL A 330 -10.32 -7.11 14.61
CA VAL A 330 -11.12 -6.00 15.13
C VAL A 330 -11.81 -6.39 16.44
N LYS A 331 -12.38 -7.62 16.53
CA LYS A 331 -12.95 -8.14 17.79
C LYS A 331 -11.94 -8.13 18.93
N SER A 332 -10.73 -8.60 18.68
CA SER A 332 -9.66 -8.69 19.69
C SER A 332 -9.02 -7.34 20.05
N ASN A 333 -9.24 -6.30 19.21
CA ASN A 333 -8.65 -4.97 19.37
C ASN A 333 -9.70 -3.84 19.36
N SER A 334 -10.90 -4.09 19.89
CA SER A 334 -12.03 -3.16 19.82
C SER A 334 -11.72 -1.76 20.34
N ASN A 335 -10.84 -1.63 21.34
CA ASN A 335 -10.40 -0.33 21.88
C ASN A 335 -9.69 0.57 20.84
N ARG A 336 -9.14 -0.01 19.77
CA ARG A 336 -8.49 0.74 18.66
C ARG A 336 -9.49 1.17 17.58
N TYR A 337 -10.69 0.57 17.55
CA TYR A 337 -11.72 0.76 16.53
C TYR A 337 -12.94 1.45 17.11
N LYS A 338 -12.77 2.71 17.57
CA LYS A 338 -13.86 3.52 18.09
C LYS A 338 -14.75 4.01 16.94
N THR A 339 -16.07 3.97 17.17
CA THR A 339 -17.09 4.38 16.18
C THR A 339 -17.63 5.79 16.42
N ASP A 340 -17.34 6.38 17.59
CA ASP A 340 -18.00 7.58 18.10
C ASP A 340 -17.78 8.83 17.22
N HIS A 341 -16.76 8.86 16.36
CA HIS A 341 -16.53 9.95 15.43
C HIS A 341 -15.98 9.46 14.10
N PHE A 342 -16.61 9.86 13.00
CA PHE A 342 -16.00 9.79 11.69
C PHE A 342 -14.85 10.82 11.63
N VAL A 343 -13.64 10.35 11.77
CA VAL A 343 -12.44 11.20 11.66
C VAL A 343 -12.09 11.36 10.19
N VAL A 344 -12.21 12.58 9.69
CA VAL A 344 -11.81 12.97 8.33
C VAL A 344 -10.28 12.93 8.20
#